data_75ce7a4a2c361e3fde64583fbb680b05
#
_entry.id   75ce7a4a2c361e3fde64583fbb680b05
#
_cell.length_a   1.000
_cell.length_b   1.000
_cell.length_c   1.000
_cell.angle_alpha   90.00
_cell.angle_beta   90.00
_cell.angle_gamma   90.00
#
_symmetry.space_group_name_H-M   'P 1'
#
loop_
_entity.id
_entity.type
_entity.pdbx_description
1 polymer ?
#
loop_
_entity_poly.entity_id
_entity_poly.type
_entity_poly.pdbx_seq_one_letter_code
_entity_poly.pdbx_strand_id
1 'polypeptide(L)'
;MTTHDTAVQIMQQTHLIHNISFHGSPLPGEAWGWGVRVLHLIHFVTHGQGTLEIHGKSFPLSAGQIFYIEPNQLVRYTSSASNPIVYWWVEWYGEGSDRLIKAMGFDREHPVLTVRNSVEVLAAMDALERAQENSMTGALERQGELYRLMACFLRNSTRAEAPAERDSLAHFNTAVNYIRGRLADPDLTVDATAKHVCISRKYLHALFIQYAGKSVNDYIIDARIAMAEELLKLRRLTVSSVAVSVGYNDPFSFSRIFKKRIGMSPSQYAREYQVYDD
;
A
#
# COMPACT_ATOMS: atom_id res chain seq x y z
N MET A 1 -0.15 10.61 8.75
CA MET A 1 -0.88 9.44 8.21
C MET A 1 0.02 8.25 8.43
N THR A 2 -0.46 7.24 9.04
CA THR A 2 0.31 6.10 9.50
C THR A 2 0.19 4.95 8.51
N THR A 3 1.01 3.90 8.66
CA THR A 3 0.84 2.64 7.90
C THR A 3 -0.52 2.01 8.13
N HIS A 4 -1.09 2.10 9.33
CA HIS A 4 -2.46 1.63 9.57
C HIS A 4 -3.47 2.59 8.93
N ASP A 5 -3.36 3.92 9.09
CA ASP A 5 -4.23 4.89 8.40
C ASP A 5 -3.97 4.86 6.89
N THR A 6 -2.72 4.66 6.45
CA THR A 6 -2.41 4.47 5.03
C THR A 6 -2.95 3.14 4.54
N ALA A 7 -2.83 2.05 5.30
CA ALA A 7 -3.42 0.76 4.95
C ALA A 7 -4.95 0.79 5.03
N VAL A 8 -5.53 1.37 6.09
CA VAL A 8 -6.98 1.55 6.24
C VAL A 8 -7.50 2.51 5.16
N GLN A 9 -6.80 3.61 4.88
CA GLN A 9 -7.18 4.57 3.84
C GLN A 9 -6.97 3.99 2.43
N ILE A 10 -5.95 3.17 2.20
CA ILE A 10 -5.78 2.39 0.97
C ILE A 10 -6.94 1.41 0.84
N MET A 11 -7.30 0.69 1.90
CA MET A 11 -8.43 -0.26 1.89
C MET A 11 -9.77 0.44 1.70
N GLN A 12 -10.01 1.58 2.37
CA GLN A 12 -11.24 2.38 2.23
C GLN A 12 -11.40 3.02 0.86
N GLN A 13 -10.29 3.24 0.12
CA GLN A 13 -10.25 3.85 -1.20
C GLN A 13 -9.85 2.86 -2.30
N THR A 14 -9.87 1.56 -2.04
CA THR A 14 -9.52 0.54 -3.02
C THR A 14 -10.73 -0.38 -3.23
N HIS A 15 -11.44 -0.14 -4.30
CA HIS A 15 -12.58 -0.94 -4.74
C HIS A 15 -12.24 -1.57 -6.08
N LEU A 16 -11.59 -2.74 -6.04
CA LEU A 16 -11.27 -3.50 -7.25
C LEU A 16 -12.44 -4.40 -7.61
N ILE A 17 -12.74 -4.48 -8.88
CA ILE A 17 -13.76 -5.39 -9.41
C ILE A 17 -13.07 -6.29 -10.43
N HIS A 18 -13.12 -7.59 -10.19
CA HIS A 18 -12.64 -8.60 -11.14
C HIS A 18 -13.48 -8.54 -12.42
N ASN A 19 -12.81 -8.55 -13.57
CA ASN A 19 -13.48 -8.68 -14.86
C ASN A 19 -13.37 -10.12 -15.36
N ILE A 20 -12.13 -10.56 -15.65
CA ILE A 20 -11.86 -11.90 -16.15
C ILE A 20 -10.42 -12.30 -15.79
N SER A 21 -10.22 -13.61 -15.60
CA SER A 21 -8.90 -14.22 -15.49
C SER A 21 -8.85 -15.49 -16.32
N PHE A 22 -7.71 -15.77 -16.93
CA PHE A 22 -7.53 -16.93 -17.78
C PHE A 22 -6.05 -17.28 -17.97
N HIS A 23 -5.78 -18.43 -18.57
CA HIS A 23 -4.44 -18.81 -19.02
C HIS A 23 -4.36 -18.84 -20.55
N GLY A 24 -3.19 -18.57 -21.10
CA GLY A 24 -2.95 -18.54 -22.54
C GLY A 24 -1.66 -19.26 -22.92
N SER A 25 -1.70 -19.90 -24.06
CA SER A 25 -0.55 -20.56 -24.69
C SER A 25 -0.53 -20.19 -26.17
N PRO A 26 -0.03 -19.01 -26.52
CA PRO A 26 0.06 -18.59 -27.92
C PRO A 26 0.99 -19.52 -28.70
N LEU A 27 0.74 -19.66 -30.00
CA LEU A 27 1.59 -20.45 -30.89
C LEU A 27 3.01 -19.86 -30.99
N PRO A 28 4.01 -20.68 -31.40
CA PRO A 28 5.36 -20.15 -31.64
C PRO A 28 5.38 -18.97 -32.61
N GLY A 29 5.95 -17.86 -32.18
CA GLY A 29 6.01 -16.61 -32.97
C GLY A 29 4.69 -15.84 -33.04
N GLU A 30 3.61 -16.31 -32.44
CA GLU A 30 2.34 -15.61 -32.42
C GLU A 30 2.43 -14.30 -31.60
N ALA A 31 1.77 -13.27 -32.11
CA ALA A 31 1.69 -11.98 -31.46
C ALA A 31 0.25 -11.59 -31.16
N TRP A 32 0.01 -11.01 -29.98
CA TRP A 32 -1.20 -10.26 -29.68
C TRP A 32 -0.93 -8.75 -29.82
N GLY A 33 -1.80 -8.04 -30.51
CA GLY A 33 -1.72 -6.59 -30.75
C GLY A 33 -1.15 -6.29 -32.16
N TRP A 34 -0.95 -5.04 -32.60
CA TRP A 34 -1.14 -3.82 -31.82
C TRP A 34 -2.59 -3.63 -31.39
N GLY A 35 -2.85 -3.54 -30.10
CA GLY A 35 -4.17 -3.37 -29.56
C GLY A 35 -4.17 -2.50 -28.30
N VAL A 36 -5.36 -2.09 -27.88
CA VAL A 36 -5.57 -1.30 -26.67
C VAL A 36 -6.39 -2.12 -25.69
N ARG A 37 -6.00 -2.14 -24.44
CA ARG A 37 -6.81 -2.68 -23.33
C ARG A 37 -7.50 -1.53 -22.61
N VAL A 38 -8.75 -1.73 -22.20
CA VAL A 38 -9.53 -0.69 -21.52
C VAL A 38 -9.51 -0.83 -19.99
N LEU A 39 -9.04 -1.96 -19.50
CA LEU A 39 -8.94 -2.29 -18.09
C LEU A 39 -7.48 -2.53 -17.68
N HIS A 40 -7.22 -2.54 -16.39
CA HIS A 40 -5.92 -2.95 -15.86
C HIS A 40 -5.71 -4.43 -16.11
N LEU A 41 -4.52 -4.83 -16.52
CA LEU A 41 -4.21 -6.18 -16.90
C LEU A 41 -2.79 -6.56 -16.46
N ILE A 42 -2.66 -7.64 -15.69
CA ILE A 42 -1.38 -8.27 -15.38
C ILE A 42 -1.35 -9.67 -16.00
N HIS A 43 -0.26 -9.94 -16.70
CA HIS A 43 0.11 -11.30 -17.10
C HIS A 43 1.21 -11.84 -16.19
N PHE A 44 1.15 -13.12 -15.88
CA PHE A 44 2.23 -13.86 -15.24
C PHE A 44 2.74 -14.93 -16.18
N VAL A 45 3.99 -14.82 -16.61
CA VAL A 45 4.65 -15.78 -17.52
C VAL A 45 5.11 -16.99 -16.72
N THR A 46 4.53 -18.15 -16.99
CA THR A 46 4.85 -19.40 -16.30
C THR A 46 5.95 -20.19 -17.00
N HIS A 47 6.00 -20.12 -18.32
CA HIS A 47 7.00 -20.79 -19.15
C HIS A 47 7.38 -19.95 -20.35
N GLY A 48 8.53 -20.26 -20.95
CA GLY A 48 8.96 -19.71 -22.22
C GLY A 48 9.49 -18.31 -22.17
N GLN A 49 9.59 -17.72 -23.35
CA GLN A 49 10.14 -16.38 -23.60
C GLN A 49 9.31 -15.63 -24.62
N GLY A 50 9.37 -14.30 -24.57
CA GLY A 50 8.66 -13.43 -25.49
C GLY A 50 9.17 -12.01 -25.42
N THR A 51 8.41 -11.09 -26.00
CA THR A 51 8.72 -9.65 -26.01
C THR A 51 7.45 -8.87 -25.78
N LEU A 52 7.49 -7.86 -24.91
CA LEU A 52 6.48 -6.85 -24.72
C LEU A 52 6.92 -5.54 -25.41
N GLU A 53 6.08 -4.98 -26.25
CA GLU A 53 6.27 -3.69 -26.90
C GLU A 53 5.21 -2.72 -26.37
N ILE A 54 5.63 -1.75 -25.57
CA ILE A 54 4.76 -0.77 -24.90
C ILE A 54 5.54 0.54 -24.69
N HIS A 55 4.87 1.69 -24.66
CA HIS A 55 5.48 3.01 -24.51
C HIS A 55 6.58 3.31 -25.54
N GLY A 56 6.53 2.71 -26.72
CA GLY A 56 7.56 2.85 -27.76
C GLY A 56 8.88 2.12 -27.45
N LYS A 57 8.88 1.24 -26.44
CA LYS A 57 10.02 0.43 -26.01
C LYS A 57 9.70 -1.06 -26.12
N SER A 58 10.76 -1.87 -26.12
CA SER A 58 10.68 -3.32 -26.18
C SER A 58 11.31 -3.91 -24.92
N PHE A 59 10.60 -4.83 -24.25
CA PHE A 59 11.01 -5.46 -23.00
C PHE A 59 10.99 -6.97 -23.17
N PRO A 60 12.11 -7.68 -22.87
CA PRO A 60 12.12 -9.14 -22.92
C PRO A 60 11.23 -9.73 -21.83
N LEU A 61 10.53 -10.80 -22.16
CA LEU A 61 9.71 -11.58 -21.25
C LEU A 61 10.31 -12.98 -21.05
N SER A 62 10.25 -13.47 -19.81
CA SER A 62 10.67 -14.82 -19.46
C SER A 62 9.84 -15.39 -18.31
N ALA A 63 9.90 -16.72 -18.13
CA ALA A 63 9.24 -17.39 -17.02
C ALA A 63 9.63 -16.78 -15.66
N GLY A 64 8.65 -16.69 -14.76
CA GLY A 64 8.78 -16.07 -13.45
C GLY A 64 8.62 -14.54 -13.44
N GLN A 65 8.23 -13.94 -14.55
CA GLN A 65 7.96 -12.51 -14.66
C GLN A 65 6.47 -12.20 -14.76
N ILE A 66 6.09 -11.05 -14.24
CA ILE A 66 4.79 -10.41 -14.49
C ILE A 66 4.99 -9.19 -15.35
N PHE A 67 4.05 -8.92 -16.25
CA PHE A 67 4.01 -7.65 -16.96
C PHE A 67 2.63 -7.01 -16.87
N TYR A 68 2.63 -5.69 -16.80
CA TYR A 68 1.44 -4.89 -16.62
C TYR A 68 1.13 -4.08 -17.87
N ILE A 69 -0.14 -4.05 -18.22
CA ILE A 69 -0.70 -3.23 -19.29
C ILE A 69 -1.70 -2.24 -18.66
N GLU A 70 -1.38 -0.95 -18.76
CA GLU A 70 -2.26 0.10 -18.26
C GLU A 70 -3.47 0.31 -19.19
N PRO A 71 -4.62 0.77 -18.66
CA PRO A 71 -5.79 1.07 -19.48
C PRO A 71 -5.49 2.08 -20.57
N ASN A 72 -6.08 1.86 -21.76
CA ASN A 72 -5.97 2.71 -22.95
C ASN A 72 -4.55 2.84 -23.55
N GLN A 73 -3.65 1.97 -23.18
CA GLN A 73 -2.29 1.93 -23.72
C GLN A 73 -2.21 1.02 -24.94
N LEU A 74 -1.58 1.53 -26.02
CA LEU A 74 -1.24 0.71 -27.18
C LEU A 74 -0.12 -0.25 -26.85
N VAL A 75 -0.35 -1.54 -27.06
CA VAL A 75 0.55 -2.61 -26.64
C VAL A 75 0.58 -3.74 -27.66
N ARG A 76 1.71 -4.41 -27.74
CA ARG A 76 1.90 -5.69 -28.44
C ARG A 76 2.77 -6.61 -27.58
N TYR A 77 2.47 -7.89 -27.55
CA TYR A 77 3.39 -8.89 -27.02
C TYR A 77 3.45 -10.09 -27.95
N THR A 78 4.67 -10.61 -28.10
CA THR A 78 4.99 -11.65 -29.08
C THR A 78 5.64 -12.84 -28.38
N SER A 79 5.14 -14.03 -28.67
CA SER A 79 5.70 -15.30 -28.20
C SER A 79 6.97 -15.65 -28.97
N SER A 80 7.98 -16.21 -28.30
CA SER A 80 9.17 -16.72 -28.98
C SER A 80 8.81 -17.86 -29.94
N ALA A 81 9.45 -17.90 -31.10
CA ALA A 81 9.27 -18.96 -32.07
C ALA A 81 9.91 -20.32 -31.59
N SER A 82 10.98 -20.25 -30.80
CA SER A 82 11.71 -21.43 -30.32
C SER A 82 11.35 -21.86 -28.89
N ASN A 83 10.83 -20.95 -28.07
CA ASN A 83 10.46 -21.19 -26.68
C ASN A 83 9.22 -20.39 -26.32
N PRO A 84 8.02 -20.78 -26.78
CA PRO A 84 6.80 -20.01 -26.64
C PRO A 84 6.42 -19.73 -25.20
N ILE A 85 5.87 -18.52 -24.92
CA ILE A 85 5.36 -18.17 -23.59
C ILE A 85 4.07 -18.93 -23.28
N VAL A 86 3.96 -19.32 -22.01
CA VAL A 86 2.68 -19.70 -21.39
C VAL A 86 2.46 -18.72 -20.25
N TYR A 87 1.27 -18.19 -20.14
CA TYR A 87 0.97 -17.18 -19.14
C TYR A 87 -0.43 -17.34 -18.57
N TRP A 88 -0.58 -16.85 -17.34
CA TRP A 88 -1.85 -16.49 -16.75
C TRP A 88 -2.05 -15.01 -16.87
N TRP A 89 -3.32 -14.53 -16.89
CA TRP A 89 -3.63 -13.13 -16.87
C TRP A 89 -4.89 -12.86 -16.05
N VAL A 90 -4.93 -11.67 -15.45
CA VAL A 90 -6.06 -11.17 -14.69
C VAL A 90 -6.34 -9.74 -15.12
N GLU A 91 -7.59 -9.46 -15.40
CA GLU A 91 -8.10 -8.15 -15.78
C GLU A 91 -9.08 -7.66 -14.74
N TRP A 92 -8.93 -6.41 -14.34
CA TRP A 92 -9.78 -5.79 -13.34
C TRP A 92 -9.91 -4.29 -13.58
N TYR A 93 -10.85 -3.65 -12.87
CA TYR A 93 -11.02 -2.20 -12.81
C TYR A 93 -11.39 -1.78 -11.39
N GLY A 94 -11.40 -0.47 -11.14
CA GLY A 94 -11.87 0.08 -9.87
C GLY A 94 -10.94 1.11 -9.27
N GLU A 95 -11.47 1.79 -8.27
CA GLU A 95 -10.77 2.86 -7.58
C GLU A 95 -9.55 2.31 -6.81
N GLY A 96 -8.45 3.06 -6.82
CA GLY A 96 -7.20 2.66 -6.16
C GLY A 96 -6.27 1.76 -6.98
N SER A 97 -6.68 1.29 -8.18
CA SER A 97 -5.85 0.43 -9.05
C SER A 97 -4.49 1.04 -9.36
N ASP A 98 -4.42 2.31 -9.75
CA ASP A 98 -3.14 2.98 -10.07
C ASP A 98 -2.19 3.05 -8.87
N ARG A 99 -2.74 3.25 -7.67
CA ARG A 99 -1.96 3.26 -6.43
C ARG A 99 -1.38 1.90 -6.14
N LEU A 100 -2.19 0.85 -6.33
CA LEU A 100 -1.79 -0.54 -6.14
C LEU A 100 -0.67 -0.93 -7.12
N ILE A 101 -0.81 -0.58 -8.39
CA ILE A 101 0.18 -0.83 -9.44
C ILE A 101 1.52 -0.15 -9.11
N LYS A 102 1.48 1.11 -8.69
CA LYS A 102 2.69 1.82 -8.25
C LYS A 102 3.33 1.17 -7.01
N ALA A 103 2.52 0.71 -6.06
CA ALA A 103 3.01 0.01 -4.86
C ALA A 103 3.64 -1.35 -5.17
N MET A 104 3.22 -2.03 -6.24
CA MET A 104 3.88 -3.24 -6.76
C MET A 104 5.24 -2.93 -7.41
N GLY A 105 5.51 -1.68 -7.78
CA GLY A 105 6.74 -1.25 -8.43
C GLY A 105 6.62 -1.04 -9.94
N PHE A 106 5.47 -1.15 -10.54
CA PHE A 106 5.27 -0.85 -11.95
C PHE A 106 5.30 0.64 -12.25
N ASP A 107 5.93 1.00 -13.36
CA ASP A 107 5.85 2.29 -14.02
C ASP A 107 6.17 2.14 -15.53
N ARG A 108 6.22 3.26 -16.26
CA ARG A 108 6.49 3.26 -17.70
C ARG A 108 7.88 2.74 -18.09
N GLU A 109 8.86 2.86 -17.21
CA GLU A 109 10.21 2.36 -17.41
C GLU A 109 10.34 0.88 -16.98
N HIS A 110 9.44 0.43 -16.09
CA HIS A 110 9.44 -0.91 -15.50
C HIS A 110 8.06 -1.57 -15.64
N PRO A 111 7.59 -1.84 -16.88
CA PRO A 111 6.33 -2.54 -17.11
C PRO A 111 6.44 -4.06 -16.89
N VAL A 112 7.66 -4.57 -16.65
CA VAL A 112 7.96 -5.98 -16.38
C VAL A 112 8.69 -6.09 -15.05
N LEU A 113 8.21 -6.97 -14.18
CA LEU A 113 8.79 -7.25 -12.86
C LEU A 113 9.05 -8.75 -12.70
N THR A 114 10.02 -9.10 -11.85
CA THR A 114 10.27 -10.51 -11.49
C THR A 114 9.47 -10.91 -10.25
N VAL A 115 8.98 -12.14 -10.25
CA VAL A 115 8.27 -12.73 -9.11
C VAL A 115 9.24 -13.58 -8.29
N ARG A 116 9.28 -13.35 -6.97
CA ARG A 116 10.18 -14.10 -6.04
C ARG A 116 9.69 -15.53 -5.80
N ASN A 117 8.39 -15.70 -5.63
CA ASN A 117 7.77 -16.99 -5.34
C ASN A 117 6.66 -17.28 -6.35
N SER A 118 7.05 -17.91 -7.46
CA SER A 118 6.14 -18.29 -8.54
C SER A 118 5.07 -19.29 -8.09
N VAL A 119 5.39 -20.15 -7.11
CA VAL A 119 4.44 -21.15 -6.60
C VAL A 119 3.29 -20.48 -5.86
N GLU A 120 3.57 -19.46 -5.05
CA GLU A 120 2.54 -18.69 -4.34
C GLU A 120 1.64 -17.92 -5.33
N VAL A 121 2.23 -17.32 -6.36
CA VAL A 121 1.48 -16.57 -7.38
C VAL A 121 0.58 -17.51 -8.18
N LEU A 122 1.09 -18.67 -8.61
CA LEU A 122 0.30 -19.68 -9.32
C LEU A 122 -0.88 -20.16 -8.47
N ALA A 123 -0.64 -20.47 -7.20
CA ALA A 123 -1.69 -20.91 -6.30
C ALA A 123 -2.80 -19.85 -6.10
N ALA A 124 -2.42 -18.56 -6.04
CA ALA A 124 -3.39 -17.46 -5.92
C ALA A 124 -4.17 -17.25 -7.23
N MET A 125 -3.53 -17.39 -8.39
CA MET A 125 -4.21 -17.31 -9.69
C MET A 125 -5.20 -18.46 -9.89
N ASP A 126 -4.79 -19.67 -9.56
CA ASP A 126 -5.61 -20.88 -9.63
C ASP A 126 -6.82 -20.82 -8.65
N ALA A 127 -6.64 -20.23 -7.47
CA ALA A 127 -7.74 -19.98 -6.52
C ALA A 127 -8.77 -18.98 -7.10
N LEU A 128 -8.30 -17.92 -7.74
CA LEU A 128 -9.17 -16.92 -8.38
C LEU A 128 -9.96 -17.55 -9.55
N GLU A 129 -9.33 -18.40 -10.37
CA GLU A 129 -9.99 -19.06 -11.49
C GLU A 129 -11.06 -20.05 -11.01
N ARG A 130 -10.80 -20.79 -9.92
CA ARG A 130 -11.76 -21.74 -9.36
C ARG A 130 -12.95 -21.11 -8.67
N ALA A 131 -12.86 -19.86 -8.23
CA ALA A 131 -13.98 -19.16 -7.60
C ALA A 131 -15.07 -18.86 -8.65
N GLN A 132 -16.26 -19.46 -8.48
CA GLN A 132 -17.36 -19.35 -9.45
C GLN A 132 -18.29 -18.17 -9.11
N GLU A 133 -18.75 -17.45 -10.14
CA GLU A 133 -19.62 -16.26 -9.96
C GLU A 133 -21.13 -16.59 -10.05
N ASN A 134 -21.53 -17.83 -9.97
CA ASN A 134 -22.91 -18.25 -10.16
C ASN A 134 -23.84 -18.01 -8.97
N SER A 135 -23.36 -17.38 -7.90
CA SER A 135 -24.11 -17.02 -6.71
C SER A 135 -23.50 -15.78 -6.04
N MET A 136 -24.26 -15.14 -5.13
CA MET A 136 -23.72 -14.04 -4.31
C MET A 136 -22.52 -14.50 -3.49
N THR A 137 -22.54 -15.70 -2.94
CA THR A 137 -21.41 -16.29 -2.20
C THR A 137 -20.19 -16.41 -3.11
N GLY A 138 -20.36 -17.00 -4.29
CA GLY A 138 -19.26 -17.18 -5.25
C GLY A 138 -18.69 -15.85 -5.77
N ALA A 139 -19.53 -14.83 -5.98
CA ALA A 139 -19.09 -13.49 -6.34
C ALA A 139 -18.23 -12.85 -5.21
N LEU A 140 -18.62 -13.03 -3.94
CA LEU A 140 -17.85 -12.56 -2.79
C LEU A 140 -16.53 -13.32 -2.63
N GLU A 141 -16.54 -14.64 -2.83
CA GLU A 141 -15.33 -15.47 -2.81
C GLU A 141 -14.35 -15.03 -3.90
N ARG A 142 -14.82 -14.86 -5.13
CA ARG A 142 -13.99 -14.40 -6.24
C ARG A 142 -13.42 -13.00 -5.98
N GLN A 143 -14.22 -12.10 -5.43
CA GLN A 143 -13.74 -10.78 -5.03
C GLN A 143 -12.65 -10.88 -3.94
N GLY A 144 -12.83 -11.76 -2.97
CA GLY A 144 -11.81 -12.05 -1.95
C GLY A 144 -10.51 -12.61 -2.54
N GLU A 145 -10.61 -13.54 -3.51
CA GLU A 145 -9.43 -14.09 -4.19
C GLU A 145 -8.70 -13.05 -5.06
N LEU A 146 -9.41 -12.11 -5.68
CA LEU A 146 -8.78 -10.98 -6.36
C LEU A 146 -7.90 -10.18 -5.39
N TYR A 147 -8.42 -9.79 -4.22
CA TYR A 147 -7.61 -9.06 -3.22
C TYR A 147 -6.44 -9.89 -2.68
N ARG A 148 -6.62 -11.20 -2.50
CA ARG A 148 -5.53 -12.11 -2.13
C ARG A 148 -4.43 -12.16 -3.19
N LEU A 149 -4.80 -12.26 -4.47
CA LEU A 149 -3.86 -12.22 -5.59
C LEU A 149 -3.10 -10.89 -5.64
N MET A 150 -3.79 -9.75 -5.47
CA MET A 150 -3.14 -8.43 -5.43
C MET A 150 -2.15 -8.32 -4.26
N ALA A 151 -2.51 -8.83 -3.08
CA ALA A 151 -1.60 -8.89 -1.94
C ALA A 151 -0.41 -9.84 -2.21
N CYS A 152 -0.63 -10.94 -2.93
CA CYS A 152 0.41 -11.85 -3.37
C CYS A 152 1.40 -11.16 -4.33
N PHE A 153 0.91 -10.43 -5.32
CA PHE A 153 1.75 -9.62 -6.21
C PHE A 153 2.56 -8.57 -5.44
N LEU A 154 1.93 -7.82 -4.52
CA LEU A 154 2.64 -6.84 -3.68
C LEU A 154 3.80 -7.44 -2.88
N ARG A 155 3.62 -8.65 -2.35
CA ARG A 155 4.69 -9.34 -1.59
C ARG A 155 5.80 -9.87 -2.48
N ASN A 156 5.45 -10.33 -3.68
CA ASN A 156 6.34 -11.10 -4.55
C ASN A 156 6.96 -10.30 -5.69
N SER A 157 6.34 -9.18 -6.11
CA SER A 157 6.90 -8.34 -7.16
C SER A 157 8.19 -7.68 -6.70
N THR A 158 9.23 -7.79 -7.50
CA THR A 158 10.47 -7.07 -7.27
C THR A 158 10.79 -6.22 -8.47
N ARG A 159 10.82 -4.89 -8.27
CA ARG A 159 11.92 -4.16 -8.87
C ARG A 159 13.20 -4.79 -8.33
N ALA A 160 14.27 -4.72 -9.09
CA ALA A 160 15.60 -4.78 -8.51
C ALA A 160 15.82 -3.51 -7.67
N GLU A 161 15.06 -3.37 -6.55
CA GLU A 161 15.27 -2.30 -5.58
C GLU A 161 16.54 -2.62 -4.82
N ALA A 162 17.41 -1.62 -4.68
CA ALA A 162 18.57 -1.72 -3.84
C ALA A 162 18.13 -2.18 -2.43
N PRO A 163 18.82 -3.15 -1.81
CA PRO A 163 18.48 -3.67 -0.47
C PRO A 163 18.24 -2.58 0.56
N ALA A 164 18.91 -1.42 0.41
CA ALA A 164 18.82 -0.25 1.28
C ALA A 164 17.44 0.43 1.33
N GLU A 165 16.63 0.40 0.28
CA GLU A 165 15.30 1.07 0.28
C GLU A 165 14.25 0.26 1.03
N ARG A 166 14.33 -1.08 0.98
CA ARG A 166 13.44 -1.96 1.74
C ARG A 166 13.69 -1.88 3.22
N ASP A 167 14.97 -1.86 3.62
CA ASP A 167 15.35 -1.75 5.02
C ASP A 167 14.90 -0.39 5.58
N SER A 168 15.00 0.68 4.80
CA SER A 168 14.60 2.02 5.22
C SER A 168 13.09 2.13 5.46
N LEU A 169 12.26 1.60 4.57
CA LEU A 169 10.80 1.57 4.74
C LEU A 169 10.38 0.66 5.90
N ALA A 170 11.03 -0.49 6.07
CA ALA A 170 10.80 -1.40 7.19
C ALA A 170 11.13 -0.74 8.53
N HIS A 171 12.26 -0.05 8.64
CA HIS A 171 12.65 0.71 9.83
C HIS A 171 11.65 1.85 10.13
N PHE A 172 11.23 2.61 9.09
CA PHE A 172 10.22 3.65 9.24
C PHE A 172 8.89 3.09 9.77
N ASN A 173 8.38 2.02 9.18
CA ASN A 173 7.15 1.37 9.61
C ASN A 173 7.22 0.83 11.03
N THR A 174 8.33 0.21 11.40
CA THR A 174 8.58 -0.26 12.78
C THR A 174 8.57 0.90 13.78
N ALA A 175 9.20 2.03 13.43
CA ALA A 175 9.21 3.23 14.26
C ALA A 175 7.80 3.83 14.42
N VAL A 176 7.03 3.91 13.35
CA VAL A 176 5.65 4.40 13.35
C VAL A 176 4.77 3.53 14.27
N ASN A 177 4.85 2.20 14.14
CA ASN A 177 4.08 1.28 14.98
C ASN A 177 4.47 1.40 16.47
N TYR A 178 5.75 1.55 16.78
CA TYR A 178 6.21 1.79 18.13
C TYR A 178 5.67 3.09 18.74
N ILE A 179 5.76 4.20 17.99
CA ILE A 179 5.23 5.50 18.40
C ILE A 179 3.74 5.40 18.71
N ARG A 180 2.98 4.75 17.85
CA ARG A 180 1.52 4.66 18.00
C ARG A 180 1.07 3.82 19.17
N GLY A 181 1.72 2.70 19.38
CA GLY A 181 1.43 1.84 20.52
C GLY A 181 1.75 2.52 21.85
N ARG A 182 2.44 3.67 21.83
CA ARG A 182 2.91 4.37 23.04
C ARG A 182 2.57 5.84 23.12
N LEU A 183 1.59 6.33 22.37
CA LEU A 183 1.21 7.75 22.38
C LEU A 183 0.85 8.27 23.79
N ALA A 184 0.22 7.42 24.61
CA ALA A 184 -0.12 7.74 25.99
C ALA A 184 1.07 7.69 26.97
N ASP A 185 2.21 7.15 26.54
CA ASP A 185 3.41 7.05 27.37
C ASP A 185 4.16 8.41 27.37
N PRO A 186 4.30 9.09 28.53
CA PRO A 186 5.02 10.36 28.60
C PRO A 186 6.52 10.21 28.29
N ASP A 187 7.10 9.01 28.45
CA ASP A 187 8.49 8.71 28.17
C ASP A 187 8.75 8.37 26.70
N LEU A 188 7.75 8.44 25.85
CA LEU A 188 7.92 8.29 24.41
C LEU A 188 8.76 9.44 23.86
N THR A 189 9.98 9.15 23.47
CA THR A 189 10.96 10.08 22.92
C THR A 189 11.51 9.62 21.58
N VAL A 190 12.18 10.54 20.86
CA VAL A 190 12.92 10.22 19.64
C VAL A 190 14.02 9.18 19.92
N ASP A 191 14.69 9.29 21.06
CA ASP A 191 15.77 8.38 21.45
C ASP A 191 15.23 6.98 21.79
N ALA A 192 14.11 6.90 22.52
CA ALA A 192 13.43 5.63 22.79
C ALA A 192 13.00 4.94 21.49
N THR A 193 12.46 5.71 20.54
CA THR A 193 12.05 5.20 19.22
C THR A 193 13.25 4.67 18.42
N ALA A 194 14.34 5.44 18.35
CA ALA A 194 15.56 5.04 17.64
C ALA A 194 16.18 3.76 18.24
N LYS A 195 16.21 3.68 19.57
CA LYS A 195 16.68 2.49 20.30
C LYS A 195 15.81 1.26 20.01
N HIS A 196 14.49 1.43 19.99
CA HIS A 196 13.57 0.32 19.70
C HIS A 196 13.77 -0.25 18.30
N VAL A 197 14.00 0.62 17.30
CA VAL A 197 14.22 0.22 15.90
C VAL A 197 15.67 -0.23 15.65
N CYS A 198 16.55 -0.13 16.65
CA CYS A 198 17.99 -0.44 16.54
C CYS A 198 18.74 0.38 15.48
N ILE A 199 18.35 1.66 15.28
CA ILE A 199 18.99 2.58 14.35
C ILE A 199 19.46 3.86 15.04
N SER A 200 20.33 4.61 14.36
CA SER A 200 20.77 5.90 14.88
C SER A 200 19.65 6.95 14.82
N ARG A 201 19.63 7.89 15.77
CA ARG A 201 18.69 9.04 15.79
C ARG A 201 18.75 9.87 14.49
N LYS A 202 19.95 10.04 13.91
CA LYS A 202 20.15 10.75 12.65
C LYS A 202 19.44 10.03 11.49
N TYR A 203 19.60 8.72 11.43
CA TYR A 203 18.95 7.91 10.38
C TYR A 203 17.44 7.86 10.57
N LEU A 204 16.94 7.70 11.80
CA LEU A 204 15.51 7.78 12.09
C LEU A 204 14.93 9.13 11.65
N HIS A 205 15.63 10.26 11.91
CA HIS A 205 15.18 11.58 11.45
C HIS A 205 15.10 11.65 9.92
N ALA A 206 16.11 11.15 9.20
CA ALA A 206 16.11 11.12 7.73
C ALA A 206 14.93 10.31 7.18
N LEU A 207 14.59 9.16 7.78
CA LEU A 207 13.44 8.35 7.41
C LEU A 207 12.12 9.11 7.56
N PHE A 208 11.95 9.85 8.67
CA PHE A 208 10.71 10.61 8.90
C PHE A 208 10.58 11.81 7.97
N ILE A 209 11.69 12.48 7.62
CA ILE A 209 11.69 13.51 6.58
C ILE A 209 11.31 12.90 5.23
N GLN A 210 11.90 11.76 4.87
CA GLN A 210 11.67 11.08 3.58
C GLN A 210 10.22 10.59 3.44
N TYR A 211 9.70 9.88 4.45
CA TYR A 211 8.41 9.17 4.33
C TYR A 211 7.21 9.91 4.94
N ALA A 212 7.44 10.82 5.91
CA ALA A 212 6.37 11.57 6.58
C ALA A 212 6.43 13.08 6.34
N GLY A 213 7.48 13.60 5.69
CA GLY A 213 7.66 15.03 5.40
C GLY A 213 7.87 15.90 6.65
N LYS A 214 8.17 15.32 7.82
CA LYS A 214 8.29 16.04 9.09
C LYS A 214 9.26 15.34 10.04
N SER A 215 9.68 16.04 11.11
CA SER A 215 10.53 15.43 12.12
C SER A 215 9.79 14.35 12.93
N VAL A 216 10.55 13.43 13.56
CA VAL A 216 9.99 12.41 14.47
C VAL A 216 9.21 13.06 15.60
N ASN A 217 9.73 14.14 16.17
CA ASN A 217 9.09 14.84 17.27
C ASN A 217 7.77 15.50 16.83
N ASP A 218 7.76 16.14 15.66
CA ASP A 218 6.51 16.71 15.11
C ASP A 218 5.49 15.61 14.80
N TYR A 219 5.95 14.45 14.33
CA TYR A 219 5.09 13.31 14.09
C TYR A 219 4.42 12.82 15.40
N ILE A 220 5.19 12.68 16.50
CA ILE A 220 4.66 12.30 17.80
C ILE A 220 3.65 13.35 18.30
N ILE A 221 4.00 14.62 18.20
CA ILE A 221 3.12 15.73 18.63
C ILE A 221 1.81 15.70 17.83
N ASP A 222 1.88 15.63 16.51
CA ASP A 222 0.68 15.63 15.66
C ASP A 222 -0.20 14.42 15.94
N ALA A 223 0.37 13.23 16.16
CA ALA A 223 -0.38 12.03 16.50
C ALA A 223 -1.08 12.15 17.88
N ARG A 224 -0.42 12.74 18.88
CA ARG A 224 -1.00 13.01 20.19
C ARG A 224 -2.13 14.04 20.10
N ILE A 225 -1.96 15.09 19.31
CA ILE A 225 -2.99 16.12 19.10
C ILE A 225 -4.20 15.52 18.39
N ALA A 226 -4.02 14.74 17.34
CA ALA A 226 -5.12 14.06 16.66
C ALA A 226 -5.92 13.14 17.60
N MET A 227 -5.22 12.38 18.47
CA MET A 227 -5.88 11.58 19.51
C MET A 227 -6.64 12.46 20.52
N ALA A 228 -6.06 13.62 20.91
CA ALA A 228 -6.70 14.54 21.83
C ALA A 228 -7.97 15.17 21.24
N GLU A 229 -7.99 15.50 19.95
CA GLU A 229 -9.17 16.00 19.25
C GLU A 229 -10.35 15.03 19.37
N GLU A 230 -10.12 13.72 19.16
CA GLU A 230 -11.17 12.71 19.31
C GLU A 230 -11.64 12.58 20.77
N LEU A 231 -10.72 12.58 21.73
CA LEU A 231 -11.07 12.47 23.15
C LEU A 231 -11.84 13.72 23.66
N LEU A 232 -11.52 14.93 23.15
CA LEU A 232 -12.18 16.17 23.54
C LEU A 232 -13.63 16.27 23.02
N LYS A 233 -13.99 15.54 21.97
CA LYS A 233 -15.37 15.44 21.48
C LYS A 233 -16.25 14.62 22.45
N LEU A 234 -15.65 13.78 23.29
CA LEU A 234 -16.36 12.98 24.29
C LEU A 234 -16.66 13.84 25.53
N ARG A 235 -17.94 13.96 25.93
CA ARG A 235 -18.37 14.80 27.08
C ARG A 235 -17.85 14.39 28.46
N ARG A 236 -17.21 13.21 28.58
CA ARG A 236 -16.87 12.59 29.85
C ARG A 236 -15.47 12.90 30.37
N LEU A 237 -14.64 13.60 29.58
CA LEU A 237 -13.25 13.82 29.91
C LEU A 237 -12.94 15.29 30.15
N THR A 238 -12.20 15.57 31.23
CA THR A 238 -11.63 16.90 31.45
C THR A 238 -10.42 17.13 30.56
N VAL A 239 -10.08 18.39 30.28
CA VAL A 239 -8.84 18.73 29.52
C VAL A 239 -7.60 18.12 30.17
N SER A 240 -7.54 18.09 31.51
CA SER A 240 -6.43 17.47 32.25
C SER A 240 -6.39 15.96 32.05
N SER A 241 -7.55 15.28 32.07
CA SER A 241 -7.62 13.85 31.81
C SER A 241 -7.19 13.52 30.36
N VAL A 242 -7.62 14.34 29.39
CA VAL A 242 -7.19 14.19 27.99
C VAL A 242 -5.69 14.37 27.86
N ALA A 243 -5.11 15.41 28.48
CA ALA A 243 -3.65 15.65 28.45
C ALA A 243 -2.87 14.40 28.90
N VAL A 244 -3.24 13.82 30.03
CA VAL A 244 -2.60 12.58 30.55
C VAL A 244 -2.81 11.40 29.61
N SER A 245 -4.03 11.24 29.09
CA SER A 245 -4.38 10.13 28.16
C SER A 245 -3.59 10.16 26.84
N VAL A 246 -3.11 11.34 26.44
CA VAL A 246 -2.28 11.49 25.24
C VAL A 246 -0.79 11.69 25.54
N GLY A 247 -0.35 11.38 26.77
CA GLY A 247 1.06 11.31 27.14
C GLY A 247 1.70 12.65 27.54
N TYR A 248 0.92 13.62 28.04
CA TYR A 248 1.44 14.87 28.64
C TYR A 248 1.28 14.85 30.15
N ASN A 249 2.39 14.92 30.89
CA ASN A 249 2.37 15.03 32.35
C ASN A 249 1.88 16.40 32.83
N ASP A 250 2.02 17.46 32.01
CA ASP A 250 1.62 18.80 32.34
C ASP A 250 0.50 19.30 31.40
N PRO A 251 -0.74 19.52 31.92
CA PRO A 251 -1.87 20.01 31.15
C PRO A 251 -1.66 21.41 30.56
N PHE A 252 -0.81 22.24 31.14
CA PHE A 252 -0.51 23.59 30.61
C PHE A 252 0.35 23.49 29.35
N SER A 253 1.37 22.63 29.37
CA SER A 253 2.20 22.33 28.20
C SER A 253 1.36 21.74 27.08
N PHE A 254 0.48 20.79 27.38
CA PHE A 254 -0.50 20.25 26.43
C PHE A 254 -1.35 21.34 25.81
N SER A 255 -2.00 22.18 26.62
CA SER A 255 -2.90 23.22 26.13
C SER A 255 -2.19 24.23 25.23
N ARG A 256 -0.95 24.59 25.53
CA ARG A 256 -0.12 25.46 24.69
C ARG A 256 0.21 24.82 23.34
N ILE A 257 0.60 23.54 23.33
CA ILE A 257 0.93 22.81 22.12
C ILE A 257 -0.33 22.59 21.27
N PHE A 258 -1.44 22.19 21.89
CA PHE A 258 -2.74 22.03 21.23
C PHE A 258 -3.17 23.32 20.53
N LYS A 259 -3.16 24.46 21.27
CA LYS A 259 -3.51 25.77 20.69
C LYS A 259 -2.58 26.15 19.53
N LYS A 260 -1.29 25.83 19.62
CA LYS A 260 -0.34 26.12 18.55
C LYS A 260 -0.63 25.31 17.29
N ARG A 261 -1.11 24.06 17.41
CA ARG A 261 -1.38 23.16 16.28
C ARG A 261 -2.77 23.37 15.68
N ILE A 262 -3.78 23.60 16.50
CA ILE A 262 -5.19 23.65 16.11
C ILE A 262 -5.71 25.09 15.95
N GLY A 263 -5.03 26.08 16.56
CA GLY A 263 -5.45 27.49 16.53
C GLY A 263 -6.33 27.91 17.69
N MET A 264 -6.97 26.99 18.43
CA MET A 264 -7.83 27.27 19.59
C MET A 264 -7.44 26.40 20.79
N SER A 265 -7.88 26.83 22.00
CA SER A 265 -7.58 26.05 23.21
C SER A 265 -8.38 24.74 23.26
N PRO A 266 -7.89 23.70 23.99
CA PRO A 266 -8.62 22.44 24.15
C PRO A 266 -10.05 22.64 24.69
N SER A 267 -10.24 23.58 25.63
CA SER A 267 -11.56 23.87 26.20
C SER A 267 -12.51 24.58 25.20
N GLN A 268 -11.97 25.37 24.28
CA GLN A 268 -12.75 25.95 23.19
C GLN A 268 -13.13 24.88 22.19
N TYR A 269 -12.17 24.03 21.79
CA TYR A 269 -12.38 22.91 20.88
C TYR A 269 -13.46 21.95 21.41
N ALA A 270 -13.37 21.56 22.68
CA ALA A 270 -14.36 20.70 23.31
C ALA A 270 -15.79 21.29 23.27
N ARG A 271 -15.93 22.60 23.47
CA ARG A 271 -17.26 23.28 23.40
C ARG A 271 -17.80 23.37 21.99
N GLU A 272 -16.96 23.56 21.01
CA GLU A 272 -17.36 23.77 19.61
C GLU A 272 -17.70 22.45 18.89
N TYR A 273 -16.95 21.37 19.22
CA TYR A 273 -17.05 20.09 18.51
C TYR A 273 -17.64 18.95 19.34
N GLN A 274 -18.27 19.24 20.51
CA GLN A 274 -18.96 18.20 21.28
C GLN A 274 -20.09 17.57 20.46
N VAL A 275 -20.04 16.25 20.29
CA VAL A 275 -21.12 15.48 19.68
C VAL A 275 -22.24 15.34 20.70
N TYR A 276 -23.43 15.78 20.36
CA TYR A 276 -24.63 15.48 21.12
C TYR A 276 -25.04 14.06 20.73
N ASP A 277 -24.80 13.09 21.63
CA ASP A 277 -25.53 11.82 21.57
C ASP A 277 -26.96 12.10 22.03
N ASP A 278 -27.92 12.05 21.11
CA ASP A 278 -29.35 12.03 21.39
C ASP A 278 -29.76 10.65 21.95
#